data_d27bd73782f7e231eecc4bd4dd7cb77e
#
_entry.id   d27bd73782f7e231eecc4bd4dd7cb77e
#
_cell.length_a   1.000
_cell.length_b   1.000
_cell.length_c   1.000
_cell.angle_alpha   90.00
_cell.angle_beta   90.00
_cell.angle_gamma   90.00
#
_symmetry.space_group_name_H-M   'P 1'
#
loop_
_entity.id
_entity.type
_entity.pdbx_description
1 polymer ?
#
loop_
_entity_poly.entity_id
_entity_poly.type
_entity_poly.pdbx_seq_one_letter_code
_entity_poly.pdbx_strand_id
1 'polypeptide(L)'
;ELPARGLVCVGRHLGRQVSCVAPRLVPVLVAANGDAPDDGDPVVAAIRELGPLTGPQLREATGLAKKDVERSVASLHHRLVLTNAFLDPEGSTWGTLAHDLLARKWELPQRLPQRDEARRELAAIVLGHAGELTAADLGGALGWRRKEAATVLDAVAEGRDDPAGFRIWARR
;
A
#
# COMPACT_ATOMS: atom_id res chain seq x y z
N GLU A 1 19.18 2.39 -2.85
CA GLU A 1 19.41 3.70 -2.17
C GLU A 1 18.09 4.47 -1.89
N LEU A 2 17.15 4.60 -2.86
CA LEU A 2 15.93 5.41 -2.71
C LEU A 2 15.06 5.03 -1.48
N PRO A 3 14.76 3.74 -1.22
CA PRO A 3 13.94 3.36 -0.07
C PRO A 3 14.62 3.63 1.27
N ALA A 4 15.92 3.39 1.37
CA ALA A 4 16.69 3.63 2.59
C ALA A 4 16.76 5.13 2.95
N ARG A 5 16.76 6.01 1.94
CA ARG A 5 16.76 7.47 2.10
C ARG A 5 15.36 8.06 2.33
N GLY A 6 14.32 7.24 2.44
CA GLY A 6 12.95 7.72 2.61
C GLY A 6 12.35 8.42 1.37
N LEU A 7 12.94 8.21 0.20
CA LEU A 7 12.48 8.86 -1.05
C LEU A 7 11.33 8.12 -1.72
N VAL A 8 11.09 6.88 -1.35
CA VAL A 8 9.94 6.08 -1.79
C VAL A 8 9.47 5.16 -0.66
N CYS A 9 8.16 5.01 -0.55
CA CYS A 9 7.54 3.99 0.29
C CYS A 9 7.45 2.68 -0.50
N VAL A 10 8.04 1.62 0.01
CA VAL A 10 8.10 0.32 -0.66
C VAL A 10 7.38 -0.73 0.16
N GLY A 11 6.52 -1.50 -0.50
CA GLY A 11 5.80 -2.60 0.14
C GLY A 11 4.80 -3.24 -0.81
N ARG A 12 4.06 -4.23 -0.32
CA ARG A 12 2.95 -4.84 -1.06
C ARG A 12 1.63 -4.12 -0.77
N HIS A 13 1.63 -2.81 -0.96
CA HIS A 13 0.53 -1.91 -0.62
C HIS A 13 -0.58 -1.90 -1.67
N LEU A 14 -0.23 -2.18 -2.93
CA LEU A 14 -1.11 -2.14 -4.09
C LEU A 14 -1.15 -3.53 -4.73
N GLY A 15 -2.27 -4.22 -4.60
CA GLY A 15 -2.41 -5.57 -5.12
C GLY A 15 -1.43 -6.57 -4.48
N ARG A 16 -0.96 -7.56 -5.27
CA ARG A 16 -0.05 -8.62 -4.79
C ARG A 16 1.43 -8.34 -5.06
N GLN A 17 1.73 -7.27 -5.79
CA GLN A 17 3.09 -6.96 -6.21
C GLN A 17 3.75 -5.93 -5.29
N VAL A 18 5.07 -5.93 -5.26
CA VAL A 18 5.84 -4.87 -4.62
C VAL A 18 5.60 -3.58 -5.39
N SER A 19 5.20 -2.55 -4.68
CA SER A 19 4.91 -1.22 -5.21
C SER A 19 5.82 -0.18 -4.58
N CYS A 20 6.14 0.86 -5.37
CA CYS A 20 6.84 2.05 -4.93
C CYS A 20 5.87 3.23 -4.97
N VAL A 21 5.65 3.83 -3.82
CA VAL A 21 4.72 4.96 -3.66
C VAL A 21 5.51 6.21 -3.29
N ALA A 22 5.24 7.32 -3.98
CA ALA A 22 5.84 8.59 -3.63
C ALA A 22 5.40 9.01 -2.21
N PRO A 23 6.28 9.53 -1.35
CA PRO A 23 5.96 9.85 0.05
C PRO A 23 4.72 10.73 0.21
N ARG A 24 4.53 11.71 -0.67
CA ARG A 24 3.35 12.60 -0.65
C ARG A 24 2.01 11.88 -0.83
N LEU A 25 2.01 10.69 -1.44
CA LEU A 25 0.81 9.88 -1.68
C LEU A 25 0.54 8.87 -0.57
N VAL A 26 1.48 8.67 0.36
CA VAL A 26 1.30 7.71 1.46
C VAL A 26 0.06 8.06 2.32
N PRO A 27 -0.16 9.32 2.75
CA PRO A 27 -1.36 9.69 3.50
C PRO A 27 -2.66 9.43 2.73
N VAL A 28 -2.66 9.73 1.43
CA VAL A 28 -3.84 9.51 0.56
C VAL A 28 -4.11 8.02 0.41
N LEU A 29 -3.06 7.21 0.20
CA LEU A 29 -3.18 5.77 0.09
C LEU A 29 -3.68 5.14 1.41
N VAL A 30 -3.18 5.59 2.55
CA VAL A 30 -3.64 5.15 3.88
C VAL A 30 -5.12 5.51 4.07
N ALA A 31 -5.52 6.72 3.71
CA ALA A 31 -6.92 7.13 3.81
C ALA A 31 -7.86 6.32 2.91
N ALA A 32 -7.41 5.98 1.69
CA ALA A 32 -8.21 5.24 0.71
C ALA A 32 -8.36 3.75 1.06
N ASN A 33 -7.27 3.11 1.52
CA ASN A 33 -7.14 1.65 1.62
C ASN A 33 -6.74 1.15 3.01
N GLY A 34 -6.23 2.04 3.87
CA GLY A 34 -5.70 1.65 5.18
C GLY A 34 -6.77 1.16 6.14
N ASP A 35 -6.37 0.23 6.98
CA ASP A 35 -7.13 -0.21 8.15
C ASP A 35 -6.39 0.20 9.42
N ALA A 36 -7.13 0.30 10.53
CA ALA A 36 -6.51 0.46 11.83
C ALA A 36 -5.60 -0.74 12.13
N PRO A 37 -4.43 -0.51 12.78
CA PRO A 37 -3.61 -1.59 13.28
C PRO A 37 -4.44 -2.49 14.20
N ASP A 38 -4.31 -3.80 14.03
CA ASP A 38 -4.83 -4.77 14.97
C ASP A 38 -3.83 -4.94 16.10
N ASP A 39 -4.11 -4.35 17.25
CA ASP A 39 -3.21 -4.39 18.42
C ASP A 39 -3.05 -5.82 18.98
N GLY A 40 -3.95 -6.74 18.62
CA GLY A 40 -3.87 -8.16 18.96
C GLY A 40 -2.97 -8.99 18.02
N ASP A 41 -2.53 -8.44 16.89
CA ASP A 41 -1.64 -9.18 15.98
C ASP A 41 -0.22 -9.26 16.56
N PRO A 42 0.33 -10.47 16.80
CA PRO A 42 1.64 -10.66 17.45
C PRO A 42 2.80 -10.06 16.61
N VAL A 43 2.68 -9.98 15.30
CA VAL A 43 3.69 -9.34 14.43
C VAL A 43 3.68 -7.83 14.64
N VAL A 44 2.51 -7.21 14.76
CA VAL A 44 2.38 -5.78 15.07
C VAL A 44 2.96 -5.46 16.44
N ALA A 45 2.64 -6.28 17.45
CA ALA A 45 3.15 -6.12 18.81
C ALA A 45 4.69 -6.21 18.84
N ALA A 46 5.27 -7.25 18.21
CA ALA A 46 6.72 -7.43 18.16
C ALA A 46 7.44 -6.26 17.48
N ILE A 47 6.93 -5.79 16.31
CA ILE A 47 7.53 -4.65 15.62
C ILE A 47 7.38 -3.35 16.43
N ARG A 48 6.26 -3.18 17.13
CA ARG A 48 6.06 -2.00 17.97
C ARG A 48 7.07 -1.93 19.10
N GLU A 49 7.34 -3.04 19.73
CA GLU A 49 8.25 -3.13 20.90
C GLU A 49 9.72 -3.11 20.48
N LEU A 50 10.10 -3.91 19.50
CA LEU A 50 11.51 -4.17 19.18
C LEU A 50 12.05 -3.34 18.01
N GLY A 51 11.19 -2.63 17.27
CA GLY A 51 11.59 -1.87 16.09
C GLY A 51 11.41 -2.65 14.79
N PRO A 52 12.05 -2.23 13.70
CA PRO A 52 12.01 -2.94 12.43
C PRO A 52 12.61 -4.33 12.57
N LEU A 53 11.90 -5.36 12.09
CA LEU A 53 12.30 -6.76 12.21
C LEU A 53 12.32 -7.46 10.85
N THR A 54 13.32 -8.30 10.66
CA THR A 54 13.39 -9.24 9.53
C THR A 54 12.44 -10.42 9.74
N GLY A 55 12.15 -11.19 8.70
CA GLY A 55 11.31 -12.38 8.83
C GLY A 55 11.83 -13.41 9.85
N PRO A 56 13.14 -13.74 9.91
CA PRO A 56 13.70 -14.57 10.98
C PRO A 56 13.48 -14.00 12.38
N GLN A 57 13.74 -12.72 12.60
CA GLN A 57 13.54 -12.05 13.89
C GLN A 57 12.07 -12.03 14.32
N LEU A 58 11.14 -11.85 13.37
CA LEU A 58 9.71 -11.95 13.64
C LEU A 58 9.30 -13.35 14.13
N ARG A 59 9.87 -14.40 13.53
CA ARG A 59 9.61 -15.77 14.00
C ARG A 59 10.11 -16.01 15.42
N GLU A 60 11.30 -15.50 15.72
CA GLU A 60 11.89 -15.60 17.05
C GLU A 60 11.06 -14.83 18.07
N ALA A 61 10.72 -13.58 17.79
CA ALA A 61 9.96 -12.72 18.70
C ALA A 61 8.52 -13.19 18.95
N THR A 62 7.86 -13.75 17.93
CA THR A 62 6.44 -14.16 18.03
C THR A 62 6.23 -15.63 18.34
N GLY A 63 7.24 -16.48 18.15
CA GLY A 63 7.09 -17.94 18.23
C GLY A 63 6.26 -18.57 17.09
N LEU A 64 5.84 -17.79 16.10
CA LEU A 64 5.01 -18.26 15.00
C LEU A 64 5.82 -19.05 13.96
N ALA A 65 5.15 -20.01 13.30
CA ALA A 65 5.73 -20.72 12.18
C ALA A 65 5.99 -19.75 10.99
N LYS A 66 7.00 -20.05 10.16
CA LYS A 66 7.38 -19.24 8.98
C LYS A 66 6.18 -18.84 8.13
N LYS A 67 5.31 -19.80 7.79
CA LYS A 67 4.13 -19.59 6.94
C LYS A 67 3.13 -18.60 7.56
N ASP A 68 3.00 -18.62 8.88
CA ASP A 68 2.05 -17.75 9.58
C ASP A 68 2.57 -16.34 9.69
N VAL A 69 3.89 -16.15 9.95
CA VAL A 69 4.55 -14.84 9.86
C VAL A 69 4.42 -14.26 8.45
N GLU A 70 4.73 -15.04 7.41
CA GLU A 70 4.63 -14.57 6.01
C GLU A 70 3.19 -14.16 5.65
N ARG A 71 2.18 -14.91 6.14
CA ARG A 71 0.77 -14.59 5.91
C ARG A 71 0.36 -13.32 6.64
N SER A 72 0.72 -13.16 7.92
CA SER A 72 0.44 -11.95 8.69
C SER A 72 1.12 -10.75 8.07
N VAL A 73 2.42 -10.82 7.79
CA VAL A 73 3.17 -9.74 7.12
C VAL A 73 2.53 -9.34 5.79
N ALA A 74 2.16 -10.30 4.94
CA ALA A 74 1.52 -9.99 3.66
C ALA A 74 0.16 -9.29 3.84
N SER A 75 -0.65 -9.75 4.79
CA SER A 75 -1.93 -9.13 5.14
C SER A 75 -1.74 -7.70 5.68
N LEU A 76 -0.80 -7.51 6.59
CA LEU A 76 -0.53 -6.21 7.22
C LEU A 76 0.04 -5.19 6.21
N HIS A 77 0.86 -5.63 5.26
CA HIS A 77 1.28 -4.76 4.14
C HIS A 77 0.11 -4.32 3.27
N HIS A 78 -0.79 -5.25 2.94
CA HIS A 78 -1.97 -4.94 2.13
C HIS A 78 -2.94 -3.98 2.83
N ARG A 79 -3.02 -4.07 4.15
CA ARG A 79 -3.82 -3.18 5.01
C ARG A 79 -3.10 -1.87 5.35
N LEU A 80 -1.90 -1.62 4.82
CA LEU A 80 -1.10 -0.41 5.08
C LEU A 80 -0.73 -0.21 6.55
N VAL A 81 -0.64 -1.29 7.31
CA VAL A 81 -0.14 -1.31 8.69
C VAL A 81 1.39 -1.40 8.69
N LEU A 82 1.95 -2.23 7.79
CA LEU A 82 3.39 -2.40 7.64
C LEU A 82 3.91 -1.80 6.33
N THR A 83 5.18 -1.44 6.35
CA THR A 83 6.00 -1.07 5.19
C THR A 83 7.35 -1.76 5.24
N ASN A 84 8.05 -1.80 4.12
CA ASN A 84 9.43 -2.28 4.10
C ASN A 84 10.38 -1.25 4.72
N ALA A 85 11.23 -1.72 5.59
CA ALA A 85 12.43 -1.05 6.05
C ALA A 85 13.66 -1.78 5.51
N PHE A 86 14.74 -1.06 5.28
CA PHE A 86 16.01 -1.63 4.87
C PHE A 86 17.00 -1.37 5.99
N LEU A 87 17.36 -2.42 6.70
CA LEU A 87 18.44 -2.36 7.67
C LEU A 87 19.73 -2.41 6.87
N ASP A 88 20.63 -1.47 7.11
CA ASP A 88 21.97 -1.49 6.57
C ASP A 88 22.88 -2.20 7.58
N PRO A 89 23.07 -3.52 7.46
CA PRO A 89 24.13 -4.16 8.22
C PRO A 89 25.42 -3.77 7.52
N GLU A 90 26.31 -3.16 8.23
CA GLU A 90 27.64 -2.66 7.88
C GLU A 90 28.18 -3.19 6.54
N GLY A 91 28.02 -2.42 5.47
CA GLY A 91 28.69 -2.64 4.18
C GLY A 91 27.98 -3.55 3.15
N SER A 92 26.73 -3.94 3.35
CA SER A 92 25.96 -4.65 2.31
C SER A 92 25.33 -3.68 1.33
N THR A 93 25.67 -3.80 0.06
CA THR A 93 25.14 -2.95 -1.03
C THR A 93 23.62 -2.98 -1.16
N TRP A 94 22.93 -3.96 -0.58
CA TRP A 94 21.50 -4.21 -0.74
C TRP A 94 20.69 -4.11 0.54
N GLY A 95 21.29 -3.89 1.71
CA GLY A 95 20.59 -3.87 2.99
C GLY A 95 19.72 -5.12 3.23
N THR A 96 19.46 -5.45 4.48
CA THR A 96 18.55 -6.55 4.81
C THR A 96 17.11 -6.04 4.86
N LEU A 97 16.21 -6.70 4.11
CA LEU A 97 14.79 -6.37 4.14
C LEU A 97 14.21 -6.68 5.53
N ALA A 98 13.66 -5.64 6.15
CA ALA A 98 12.90 -5.72 7.38
C ALA A 98 11.49 -5.12 7.16
N HIS A 99 10.62 -5.35 8.13
CA HIS A 99 9.28 -4.80 8.18
C HIS A 99 9.16 -3.82 9.33
N ASP A 100 8.53 -2.70 9.08
CA ASP A 100 8.29 -1.66 10.08
C ASP A 100 6.83 -1.19 10.05
N LEU A 101 6.38 -0.57 11.14
CA LEU A 101 5.07 0.09 11.15
C LEU A 101 5.09 1.26 10.15
N LEU A 102 4.11 1.29 9.25
CA LEU A 102 4.00 2.35 8.25
C LEU A 102 3.88 3.72 8.92
N ALA A 103 3.07 3.82 9.97
CA ALA A 103 2.87 5.07 10.72
C ALA A 103 4.11 5.54 11.49
N ARG A 104 5.05 4.64 11.80
CA ARG A 104 6.33 5.01 12.42
C ARG A 104 7.34 5.55 11.41
N LYS A 105 7.36 4.93 10.22
CA LYS A 105 8.32 5.30 9.18
C LYS A 105 7.90 6.54 8.41
N TRP A 106 6.59 6.74 8.24
CA TRP A 106 6.04 7.84 7.46
C TRP A 106 5.22 8.74 8.37
N GLU A 107 5.57 10.00 8.45
CA GLU A 107 4.80 11.00 9.18
C GLU A 107 3.44 11.20 8.51
N LEU A 108 2.42 10.63 9.12
CA LEU A 108 1.06 10.84 8.67
C LEU A 108 0.52 12.14 9.27
N PRO A 109 -0.25 12.94 8.53
CA PRO A 109 -0.89 14.13 9.07
C PRO A 109 -1.91 13.72 10.15
N GLN A 110 -2.11 14.59 11.14
CA GLN A 110 -3.08 14.34 12.22
C GLN A 110 -4.50 14.06 11.70
N ARG A 111 -4.85 14.66 10.56
CA ARG A 111 -6.13 14.43 9.89
C ARG A 111 -5.88 13.95 8.46
N LEU A 112 -6.25 12.71 8.23
CA LEU A 112 -6.27 12.13 6.88
C LEU A 112 -7.51 12.63 6.11
N PRO A 113 -7.45 12.69 4.76
CA PRO A 113 -8.62 12.95 3.94
C PRO A 113 -9.71 11.88 4.17
N GLN A 114 -10.95 12.19 3.82
CA GLN A 114 -12.02 11.20 3.88
C GLN A 114 -11.74 10.09 2.84
N ARG A 115 -12.16 8.85 3.16
CA ARG A 115 -11.87 7.67 2.31
C ARG A 115 -12.32 7.87 0.85
N ASP A 116 -13.50 8.40 0.64
CA ASP A 116 -14.03 8.60 -0.71
C ASP A 116 -13.31 9.72 -1.47
N GLU A 117 -12.86 10.76 -0.76
CA GLU A 117 -12.04 11.83 -1.33
C GLU A 117 -10.67 11.28 -1.75
N ALA A 118 -10.02 10.55 -0.86
CA ALA A 118 -8.73 9.91 -1.14
C ALA A 118 -8.82 8.92 -2.32
N ARG A 119 -9.91 8.15 -2.40
CA ARG A 119 -10.14 7.24 -3.54
C ARG A 119 -10.30 7.99 -4.85
N ARG A 120 -11.05 9.10 -4.86
CA ARG A 120 -11.19 9.95 -6.06
C ARG A 120 -9.84 10.53 -6.48
N GLU A 121 -9.04 11.01 -5.54
CA GLU A 121 -7.71 11.55 -5.81
C GLU A 121 -6.80 10.48 -6.43
N LEU A 122 -6.72 9.28 -5.86
CA LEU A 122 -5.93 8.18 -6.41
C LEU A 122 -6.41 7.77 -7.81
N ALA A 123 -7.71 7.66 -8.02
CA ALA A 123 -8.27 7.34 -9.33
C ALA A 123 -7.91 8.41 -10.38
N ALA A 124 -8.01 9.69 -10.02
CA ALA A 124 -7.62 10.80 -10.91
C ALA A 124 -6.14 10.77 -11.25
N ILE A 125 -5.26 10.44 -10.29
CA ILE A 125 -3.82 10.29 -10.52
C ILE A 125 -3.54 9.15 -11.50
N VAL A 126 -4.11 7.96 -11.25
CA VAL A 126 -3.89 6.78 -12.12
C VAL A 126 -4.43 7.04 -13.52
N LEU A 127 -5.65 7.60 -13.64
CA LEU A 127 -6.23 7.96 -14.92
C LEU A 127 -5.41 9.03 -15.66
N GLY A 128 -4.88 10.01 -14.92
CA GLY A 128 -4.02 11.06 -15.48
C GLY A 128 -2.74 10.52 -16.11
N HIS A 129 -2.20 9.42 -15.60
CA HIS A 129 -1.04 8.74 -16.16
C HIS A 129 -1.38 7.76 -17.29
N ALA A 130 -2.52 7.06 -17.17
CA ALA A 130 -2.95 6.07 -18.15
C ALA A 130 -3.63 6.68 -19.39
N GLY A 131 -4.21 7.88 -19.26
CA GLY A 131 -5.06 8.51 -20.27
C GLY A 131 -6.47 7.92 -20.30
N GLU A 132 -6.59 6.63 -20.49
CA GLU A 132 -7.84 5.85 -20.46
C GLU A 132 -7.62 4.56 -19.66
N LEU A 133 -8.65 4.08 -18.98
CA LEU A 133 -8.61 2.78 -18.27
C LEU A 133 -10.02 2.23 -18.03
N THR A 134 -10.07 0.92 -17.79
CA THR A 134 -11.28 0.24 -17.33
C THR A 134 -11.35 0.18 -15.80
N ALA A 135 -12.53 -0.14 -15.26
CA ALA A 135 -12.66 -0.41 -13.82
C ALA A 135 -11.84 -1.63 -13.35
N ALA A 136 -11.54 -2.57 -14.25
CA ALA A 136 -10.67 -3.70 -13.94
C ALA A 136 -9.21 -3.26 -13.79
N ASP A 137 -8.74 -2.36 -14.67
CA ASP A 137 -7.37 -1.82 -14.62
C ASP A 137 -7.15 -1.02 -13.32
N LEU A 138 -8.07 -0.09 -13.00
CA LEU A 138 -8.00 0.68 -11.75
C LEU A 138 -8.07 -0.24 -10.53
N GLY A 139 -8.99 -1.20 -10.54
CA GLY A 139 -9.14 -2.18 -9.47
C GLY A 139 -7.86 -3.01 -9.27
N GLY A 140 -7.25 -3.47 -10.36
CA GLY A 140 -5.96 -4.18 -10.34
C GLY A 140 -4.82 -3.33 -9.81
N ALA A 141 -4.74 -2.06 -10.22
CA ALA A 141 -3.70 -1.14 -9.80
C ALA A 141 -3.79 -0.76 -8.32
N LEU A 142 -5.01 -0.57 -7.78
CA LEU A 142 -5.23 -0.06 -6.42
C LEU A 142 -5.71 -1.13 -5.42
N GLY A 143 -5.89 -2.37 -5.86
CA GLY A 143 -6.40 -3.45 -5.02
C GLY A 143 -7.91 -3.34 -4.72
N TRP A 144 -8.69 -2.60 -5.53
CA TRP A 144 -10.12 -2.42 -5.33
C TRP A 144 -10.96 -3.45 -6.08
N ARG A 145 -12.16 -3.72 -5.58
CA ARG A 145 -13.14 -4.50 -6.33
C ARG A 145 -13.58 -3.71 -7.56
N ARG A 146 -13.82 -4.41 -8.68
CA ARG A 146 -14.23 -3.79 -9.95
C ARG A 146 -15.42 -2.82 -9.79
N LYS A 147 -16.42 -3.20 -8.98
CA LYS A 147 -17.60 -2.36 -8.73
C LYS A 147 -17.23 -1.05 -8.00
N GLU A 148 -16.35 -1.12 -7.00
CA GLU A 148 -15.86 0.06 -6.28
C GLU A 148 -15.07 0.97 -7.22
N ALA A 149 -14.16 0.40 -8.01
CA ALA A 149 -13.39 1.15 -9.00
C ALA A 149 -14.31 1.85 -10.03
N ALA A 150 -15.35 1.18 -10.53
CA ALA A 150 -16.32 1.79 -11.44
C ALA A 150 -17.03 2.98 -10.79
N THR A 151 -17.51 2.83 -9.55
CA THR A 151 -18.18 3.93 -8.82
C THR A 151 -17.28 5.15 -8.65
N VAL A 152 -15.98 4.92 -8.35
CA VAL A 152 -15.04 6.02 -8.19
C VAL A 152 -14.74 6.68 -9.54
N LEU A 153 -14.60 5.89 -10.62
CA LEU A 153 -14.37 6.42 -11.96
C LEU A 153 -15.54 7.26 -12.46
N ASP A 154 -16.77 6.84 -12.23
CA ASP A 154 -17.96 7.62 -12.60
C ASP A 154 -17.98 9.00 -11.91
N ALA A 155 -17.35 9.12 -10.72
CA ALA A 155 -17.27 10.38 -10.00
C ALA A 155 -16.15 11.33 -10.52
N VAL A 156 -15.11 10.81 -11.20
CA VAL A 156 -13.93 11.61 -11.58
C VAL A 156 -13.69 11.72 -13.09
N ALA A 157 -14.42 10.95 -13.90
CA ALA A 157 -14.15 10.83 -15.33
C ALA A 157 -15.44 10.67 -16.14
N GLU A 158 -15.30 10.76 -17.47
CA GLU A 158 -16.39 10.43 -18.40
C GLU A 158 -16.21 8.99 -18.89
N GLY A 159 -17.29 8.20 -18.73
CA GLY A 159 -17.33 6.83 -19.20
C GLY A 159 -17.93 6.75 -20.59
N ARG A 160 -17.32 5.95 -21.47
CA ARG A 160 -17.85 5.59 -22.79
C ARG A 160 -17.71 4.09 -23.03
N ASP A 161 -18.53 3.53 -23.87
CA ASP A 161 -18.37 2.15 -24.31
C ASP A 161 -17.42 2.11 -25.50
N ASP A 162 -16.46 1.20 -25.49
CA ASP A 162 -15.58 0.94 -26.61
C ASP A 162 -16.28 0.08 -27.68
N PRO A 163 -15.72 -0.08 -28.88
CA PRO A 163 -16.30 -0.92 -29.92
C PRO A 163 -16.45 -2.40 -29.55
N ALA A 164 -15.72 -2.89 -28.56
CA ALA A 164 -15.81 -4.26 -28.04
C ALA A 164 -16.82 -4.40 -26.89
N GLY A 165 -17.50 -3.31 -26.50
CA GLY A 165 -18.51 -3.29 -25.46
C GLY A 165 -17.96 -3.19 -24.03
N PHE A 166 -16.69 -2.80 -23.89
CA PHE A 166 -16.10 -2.51 -22.57
C PHE A 166 -16.30 -1.04 -22.22
N ARG A 167 -16.74 -0.80 -20.99
CA ARG A 167 -16.79 0.56 -20.47
C ARG A 167 -15.39 1.02 -20.11
N ILE A 168 -14.97 2.12 -20.73
CA ILE A 168 -13.72 2.81 -20.50
C ILE A 168 -13.98 4.21 -19.99
N TRP A 169 -13.06 4.73 -19.18
CA TRP A 169 -13.13 6.08 -18.65
C TRP A 169 -11.91 6.85 -19.11
N ALA A 170 -12.13 8.09 -19.53
CA ALA A 170 -11.11 9.04 -19.95
C ALA A 170 -11.21 10.32 -19.13
N ARG A 171 -10.12 11.04 -19.06
CA ARG A 171 -10.06 12.36 -18.39
C ARG A 171 -11.03 13.33 -19.08
N ARG A 172 -11.76 14.09 -18.29
CA ARG A 172 -12.57 15.21 -18.77
C ARG A 172 -11.70 16.32 -19.35
#